data_e466af79dd36caca64d9c3f1c9d70c15
#
_entry.id   e466af79dd36caca64d9c3f1c9d70c15
#
_cell.length_a   1.000
_cell.length_b   1.000
_cell.length_c   1.000
_cell.angle_alpha   90.00
_cell.angle_beta   90.00
_cell.angle_gamma   90.00
#
_symmetry.space_group_name_H-M   'P 1'
#
loop_
_entity.id
_entity.type
_entity.pdbx_description
1 polymer ?
#
loop_
_entity_poly.entity_id
_entity_poly.type
_entity_poly.pdbx_seq_one_letter_code
_entity_poly.pdbx_strand_id
1 'polypeptide(L)'
;MRIGLLGTGNVARALAHGWSAAGHDVLLGSRKPDERKDLGLPVAGLNETAAHAEVLVNATPGNVSVDLLRSIGAPALAGTLLIDVGVGLSDDFTELSHPNSSLAEQIQTAFPDTPVVKTLCTMDATTMVAPAALTGPSTVFLSGDDAEAKRTTGRLLTDLGWPESSQLDIGGITSARGQEHFALLFIGIANGLGSHTFTIKVVTLP
;
A
#
# COMPACT_ATOMS: atom_id res chain seq x y z
N MET A 1 0.95 1.44 17.23
CA MET A 1 1.67 2.44 16.41
C MET A 1 0.67 3.48 15.92
N ARG A 2 1.14 4.70 15.64
CA ARG A 2 0.35 5.72 14.94
C ARG A 2 0.53 5.53 13.44
N ILE A 3 -0.57 5.27 12.72
CA ILE A 3 -0.57 5.00 11.27
C ILE A 3 -1.39 6.08 10.57
N GLY A 4 -0.73 6.85 9.71
CA GLY A 4 -1.39 7.78 8.82
C GLY A 4 -1.64 7.14 7.46
N LEU A 5 -2.86 7.22 6.92
CA LEU A 5 -3.14 6.73 5.57
C LEU A 5 -3.53 7.90 4.67
N LEU A 6 -2.78 8.15 3.62
CA LEU A 6 -3.11 9.14 2.61
C LEU A 6 -4.14 8.57 1.65
N GLY A 7 -5.31 9.18 1.63
CA GLY A 7 -6.48 8.74 0.86
C GLY A 7 -7.66 8.31 1.72
N THR A 8 -8.84 8.29 1.12
CA THR A 8 -10.12 7.90 1.75
C THR A 8 -10.94 6.96 0.86
N GLY A 9 -10.27 6.32 -0.11
CA GLY A 9 -10.85 5.32 -1.01
C GLY A 9 -11.03 3.95 -0.33
N ASN A 10 -11.45 2.96 -1.10
CA ASN A 10 -11.72 1.60 -0.61
C ASN A 10 -10.49 0.97 0.07
N VAL A 11 -9.31 1.07 -0.55
CA VAL A 11 -8.06 0.53 0.00
C VAL A 11 -7.71 1.20 1.33
N ALA A 12 -7.69 2.55 1.37
CA ALA A 12 -7.38 3.28 2.60
C ALA A 12 -8.32 2.92 3.74
N ARG A 13 -9.63 2.84 3.47
CA ARG A 13 -10.63 2.48 4.50
C ARG A 13 -10.49 1.04 4.97
N ALA A 14 -10.29 0.09 4.07
CA ALA A 14 -10.09 -1.32 4.45
C ALA A 14 -8.86 -1.47 5.37
N LEU A 15 -7.71 -0.92 4.97
CA LEU A 15 -6.48 -0.95 5.76
C LEU A 15 -6.66 -0.24 7.12
N ALA A 16 -7.31 0.93 7.12
CA ALA A 16 -7.58 1.68 8.35
C ALA A 16 -8.43 0.88 9.34
N HIS A 17 -9.50 0.23 8.88
CA HIS A 17 -10.31 -0.64 9.73
C HIS A 17 -9.52 -1.85 10.23
N GLY A 18 -8.73 -2.50 9.36
CA GLY A 18 -7.91 -3.66 9.73
C GLY A 18 -6.91 -3.31 10.83
N TRP A 19 -6.12 -2.25 10.65
CA TRP A 19 -5.13 -1.84 11.67
C TRP A 19 -5.77 -1.25 12.92
N SER A 20 -6.89 -0.52 12.80
CA SER A 20 -7.64 -0.06 13.99
C SER A 20 -8.16 -1.24 14.81
N ALA A 21 -8.67 -2.29 14.18
CA ALA A 21 -9.10 -3.52 14.86
C ALA A 21 -7.93 -4.27 15.52
N ALA A 22 -6.72 -4.16 14.97
CA ALA A 22 -5.48 -4.68 15.57
C ALA A 22 -4.90 -3.77 16.69
N GLY A 23 -5.57 -2.66 17.03
CA GLY A 23 -5.19 -1.79 18.15
C GLY A 23 -4.21 -0.68 17.80
N HIS A 24 -4.05 -0.36 16.52
CA HIS A 24 -3.27 0.81 16.09
C HIS A 24 -4.10 2.10 16.15
N ASP A 25 -3.40 3.23 16.39
CA ASP A 25 -3.98 4.57 16.31
C ASP A 25 -3.92 5.07 14.87
N VAL A 26 -5.08 5.10 14.21
CA VAL A 26 -5.18 5.28 12.75
C VAL A 26 -5.82 6.61 12.41
N LEU A 27 -5.22 7.34 11.47
CA LEU A 27 -5.72 8.62 10.95
C LEU A 27 -5.73 8.63 9.43
N LEU A 28 -6.90 8.86 8.83
CA LEU A 28 -7.05 9.02 7.38
C LEU A 28 -6.74 10.45 6.94
N GLY A 29 -5.96 10.60 5.89
CA GLY A 29 -5.61 11.89 5.29
C GLY A 29 -6.47 12.21 4.07
N SER A 30 -7.10 13.37 4.07
CA SER A 30 -7.92 13.87 2.97
C SER A 30 -7.52 15.29 2.59
N ARG A 31 -7.64 15.63 1.29
CA ARG A 31 -7.58 17.03 0.81
C ARG A 31 -8.80 17.84 1.27
N LYS A 32 -9.89 17.16 1.62
CA LYS A 32 -11.16 17.75 2.05
C LYS A 32 -11.71 16.96 3.26
N PRO A 33 -11.10 17.08 4.44
CA PRO A 33 -11.46 16.26 5.61
C PRO A 33 -12.91 16.48 6.05
N ASP A 34 -13.43 17.70 5.95
CA ASP A 34 -14.79 18.01 6.34
C ASP A 34 -15.87 17.30 5.52
N GLU A 35 -15.55 16.94 4.26
CA GLU A 35 -16.44 16.19 3.36
C GLU A 35 -16.38 14.67 3.62
N ARG A 36 -15.63 14.19 4.63
CA ARG A 36 -15.33 12.78 4.89
C ARG A 36 -15.64 12.33 6.31
N LYS A 37 -16.44 13.09 7.05
CA LYS A 37 -16.81 12.79 8.47
C LYS A 37 -17.75 11.58 8.59
N ASP A 38 -18.35 11.15 7.52
CA ASP A 38 -19.28 10.01 7.43
C ASP A 38 -18.59 8.63 7.40
N LEU A 39 -17.25 8.59 7.37
CA LEU A 39 -16.51 7.34 7.20
C LEU A 39 -16.42 6.47 8.46
N GLY A 40 -16.84 6.97 9.63
CA GLY A 40 -16.73 6.24 10.90
C GLY A 40 -15.29 6.04 11.40
N LEU A 41 -14.33 6.76 10.81
CA LEU A 41 -12.91 6.75 11.13
C LEU A 41 -12.41 8.18 11.32
N PRO A 42 -11.36 8.42 12.12
CA PRO A 42 -10.74 9.73 12.21
C PRO A 42 -10.19 10.18 10.86
N VAL A 43 -10.51 11.41 10.45
CA VAL A 43 -10.05 12.02 9.19
C VAL A 43 -9.48 13.41 9.46
N ALA A 44 -8.31 13.71 8.89
CA ALA A 44 -7.65 15.00 9.00
C ALA A 44 -7.10 15.49 7.65
N GLY A 45 -6.47 16.66 7.65
CA GLY A 45 -5.71 17.16 6.51
C GLY A 45 -4.45 16.33 6.25
N LEU A 46 -3.91 16.37 5.03
CA LEU A 46 -2.75 15.56 4.63
C LEU A 46 -1.52 15.83 5.54
N ASN A 47 -1.22 17.10 5.82
CA ASN A 47 -0.08 17.47 6.67
C ASN A 47 -0.26 17.03 8.12
N GLU A 48 -1.47 17.13 8.66
CA GLU A 48 -1.79 16.66 10.01
C GLU A 48 -1.65 15.14 10.09
N THR A 49 -2.11 14.43 9.07
CA THR A 49 -1.97 12.96 8.97
C THR A 49 -0.50 12.54 8.88
N ALA A 50 0.32 13.24 8.10
CA ALA A 50 1.75 12.97 8.02
C ALA A 50 2.46 13.26 9.36
N ALA A 51 2.11 14.34 10.04
CA ALA A 51 2.69 14.69 11.35
C ALA A 51 2.28 13.72 12.48
N HIS A 52 1.09 13.09 12.39
CA HIS A 52 0.63 12.07 13.32
C HIS A 52 1.44 10.76 13.18
N ALA A 53 1.86 10.42 11.98
CA ALA A 53 2.29 9.08 11.59
C ALA A 53 3.70 8.71 12.07
N GLU A 54 3.84 7.54 12.70
CA GLU A 54 5.10 6.78 12.78
C GLU A 54 5.31 5.97 11.50
N VAL A 55 4.21 5.55 10.89
CA VAL A 55 4.17 4.89 9.58
C VAL A 55 3.12 5.60 8.72
N LEU A 56 3.53 6.07 7.56
CA LEU A 56 2.65 6.67 6.58
C LEU A 56 2.34 5.66 5.47
N VAL A 57 1.09 5.57 5.05
CA VAL A 57 0.65 4.67 3.99
C VAL A 57 0.12 5.48 2.82
N ASN A 58 0.71 5.31 1.64
CA ASN A 58 0.18 5.86 0.41
C ASN A 58 -0.88 4.92 -0.18
N ALA A 59 -2.15 5.28 -0.03
CA ALA A 59 -3.31 4.59 -0.60
C ALA A 59 -4.09 5.51 -1.55
N THR A 60 -3.36 6.40 -2.25
CA THR A 60 -3.91 7.28 -3.28
C THR A 60 -3.72 6.67 -4.68
N PRO A 61 -4.48 7.09 -5.69
CA PRO A 61 -4.25 6.69 -7.08
C PRO A 61 -2.81 7.01 -7.51
N GLY A 62 -2.11 6.05 -8.12
CA GLY A 62 -0.68 6.19 -8.38
C GLY A 62 -0.29 7.34 -9.30
N ASN A 63 -1.18 7.76 -10.18
CA ASN A 63 -0.98 8.90 -11.08
C ASN A 63 -0.96 10.28 -10.39
N VAL A 64 -1.42 10.37 -9.12
CA VAL A 64 -1.41 11.61 -8.34
C VAL A 64 -0.55 11.54 -7.07
N SER A 65 -0.03 10.36 -6.73
CA SER A 65 0.66 10.08 -5.46
C SER A 65 1.90 10.94 -5.25
N VAL A 66 2.78 11.03 -6.25
CA VAL A 66 4.04 11.79 -6.11
C VAL A 66 3.76 13.28 -5.88
N ASP A 67 2.82 13.86 -6.61
CA ASP A 67 2.49 15.28 -6.45
C ASP A 67 1.76 15.55 -5.13
N LEU A 68 0.94 14.61 -4.67
CA LEU A 68 0.33 14.70 -3.34
C LEU A 68 1.39 14.67 -2.24
N LEU A 69 2.37 13.76 -2.31
CA LEU A 69 3.49 13.69 -1.36
C LEU A 69 4.36 14.96 -1.42
N ARG A 70 4.60 15.52 -2.61
CA ARG A 70 5.28 16.82 -2.76
C ARG A 70 4.53 17.96 -2.08
N SER A 71 3.20 17.94 -2.07
CA SER A 71 2.40 18.95 -1.39
C SER A 71 2.51 18.89 0.14
N ILE A 72 2.85 17.73 0.71
CA ILE A 72 3.18 17.56 2.14
C ILE A 72 4.59 18.09 2.42
N GLY A 73 5.53 17.83 1.52
CA GLY A 73 6.90 18.31 1.55
C GLY A 73 7.89 17.29 2.12
N ALA A 74 9.07 17.22 1.51
CA ALA A 74 10.11 16.26 1.88
C ALA A 74 10.55 16.32 3.37
N PRO A 75 10.66 17.50 4.01
CA PRO A 75 11.03 17.55 5.43
C PRO A 75 10.03 16.86 6.37
N ALA A 76 8.74 16.86 6.03
CA ALA A 76 7.70 16.22 6.83
C ALA A 76 7.66 14.69 6.66
N LEU A 77 8.29 14.18 5.59
CA LEU A 77 8.34 12.76 5.27
C LEU A 77 9.68 12.12 5.67
N ALA A 78 10.73 12.91 5.85
CA ALA A 78 12.07 12.43 6.12
C ALA A 78 12.13 11.54 7.37
N GLY A 79 12.71 10.34 7.23
CA GLY A 79 12.83 9.35 8.30
C GLY A 79 11.54 8.61 8.66
N THR A 80 10.39 9.00 8.10
CA THR A 80 9.11 8.28 8.30
C THR A 80 9.01 7.14 7.30
N LEU A 81 8.72 5.91 7.77
CA LEU A 81 8.43 4.80 6.87
C LEU A 81 7.20 5.11 6.02
N LEU A 82 7.36 5.05 4.70
CA LEU A 82 6.27 5.14 3.74
C LEU A 82 5.97 3.76 3.13
N ILE A 83 4.82 3.20 3.46
CA ILE A 83 4.29 2.00 2.81
C ILE A 83 3.49 2.44 1.58
N ASP A 84 3.88 2.00 0.39
CA ASP A 84 3.17 2.30 -0.84
C ASP A 84 2.36 1.08 -1.29
N VAL A 85 1.03 1.23 -1.35
CA VAL A 85 0.09 0.22 -1.83
C VAL A 85 -0.58 0.60 -3.16
N GLY A 86 -0.21 1.77 -3.70
CA GLY A 86 -0.77 2.31 -4.94
C GLY A 86 -0.21 1.66 -6.20
N VAL A 87 -0.92 1.75 -7.29
CA VAL A 87 -0.46 1.46 -8.66
C VAL A 87 -0.91 2.60 -9.55
N GLY A 88 -0.01 3.10 -10.40
CA GLY A 88 -0.37 4.05 -11.44
C GLY A 88 -0.91 3.33 -12.66
N LEU A 89 -2.17 3.53 -12.97
CA LEU A 89 -2.84 2.97 -14.15
C LEU A 89 -3.49 4.09 -14.97
N SER A 90 -3.61 3.88 -16.27
CA SER A 90 -4.44 4.70 -17.15
C SER A 90 -5.93 4.61 -16.75
N ASP A 91 -6.74 5.57 -17.19
CA ASP A 91 -8.16 5.64 -16.82
C ASP A 91 -8.96 4.42 -17.31
N ASP A 92 -8.51 3.77 -18.39
CA ASP A 92 -9.10 2.55 -18.96
C ASP A 92 -8.45 1.26 -18.41
N PHE A 93 -7.49 1.39 -17.47
CA PHE A 93 -6.76 0.28 -16.83
C PHE A 93 -5.95 -0.61 -17.78
N THR A 94 -5.60 -0.11 -18.98
CA THR A 94 -4.86 -0.88 -19.99
C THR A 94 -3.34 -0.69 -19.91
N GLU A 95 -2.87 0.40 -19.32
CA GLU A 95 -1.46 0.76 -19.26
C GLU A 95 -1.03 1.19 -17.86
N LEU A 96 0.24 0.95 -17.56
CA LEU A 96 0.89 1.47 -16.35
C LEU A 96 1.40 2.89 -16.60
N SER A 97 1.23 3.78 -15.64
CA SER A 97 1.79 5.15 -15.69
C SER A 97 3.33 5.15 -15.69
N HIS A 98 3.95 4.08 -15.18
CA HIS A 98 5.40 3.91 -15.09
C HIS A 98 5.85 2.58 -15.71
N PRO A 99 5.70 2.36 -17.03
CA PRO A 99 5.90 1.05 -17.67
C PRO A 99 7.36 0.54 -17.61
N ASN A 100 8.34 1.44 -17.41
CA ASN A 100 9.76 1.10 -17.30
C ASN A 100 10.34 1.32 -15.88
N SER A 101 9.47 1.56 -14.90
CA SER A 101 9.80 1.82 -13.51
C SER A 101 8.64 1.35 -12.62
N SER A 102 8.48 1.94 -11.44
CA SER A 102 7.33 1.77 -10.56
C SER A 102 6.99 3.07 -9.86
N LEU A 103 5.77 3.22 -9.38
CA LEU A 103 5.38 4.32 -8.50
C LEU A 103 6.30 4.39 -7.27
N ALA A 104 6.60 3.24 -6.67
CA ALA A 104 7.47 3.17 -5.49
C ALA A 104 8.89 3.70 -5.78
N GLU A 105 9.47 3.42 -6.95
CA GLU A 105 10.76 3.99 -7.38
C GLU A 105 10.66 5.51 -7.60
N GLN A 106 9.55 5.99 -8.17
CA GLN A 106 9.33 7.43 -8.36
C GLN A 106 9.23 8.15 -7.00
N ILE A 107 8.53 7.54 -6.04
CA ILE A 107 8.44 8.07 -4.67
C ILE A 107 9.83 8.04 -4.01
N GLN A 108 10.55 6.92 -4.03
CA GLN A 108 11.88 6.82 -3.42
C GLN A 108 12.87 7.83 -4.03
N THR A 109 12.80 8.04 -5.35
CA THR A 109 13.64 9.03 -6.04
C THR A 109 13.30 10.45 -5.63
N ALA A 110 12.00 10.76 -5.48
CA ALA A 110 11.55 12.10 -5.09
C ALA A 110 11.82 12.41 -3.61
N PHE A 111 11.90 11.38 -2.76
CA PHE A 111 12.06 11.50 -1.30
C PHE A 111 13.16 10.54 -0.82
N PRO A 112 14.44 10.83 -1.08
CA PRO A 112 15.56 9.91 -0.79
C PRO A 112 15.74 9.63 0.71
N ASP A 113 15.34 10.55 1.59
CA ASP A 113 15.45 10.41 3.04
C ASP A 113 14.22 9.71 3.68
N THR A 114 13.26 9.26 2.86
CA THR A 114 12.05 8.55 3.29
C THR A 114 12.20 7.09 2.92
N PRO A 115 12.28 6.15 3.90
CA PRO A 115 12.30 4.72 3.56
C PRO A 115 10.96 4.29 2.93
N VAL A 116 11.00 3.76 1.72
CA VAL A 116 9.80 3.32 0.99
C VAL A 116 9.73 1.80 0.93
N VAL A 117 8.57 1.24 1.24
CA VAL A 117 8.28 -0.19 1.07
C VAL A 117 7.03 -0.37 0.24
N LYS A 118 7.16 -1.06 -0.89
CA LYS A 118 6.04 -1.49 -1.74
C LYS A 118 5.47 -2.80 -1.25
N THR A 119 4.14 -2.87 -1.08
CA THR A 119 3.45 -4.11 -0.72
C THR A 119 1.96 -4.04 -1.06
N LEU A 120 1.23 -5.16 -0.91
CA LEU A 120 -0.23 -5.31 -1.04
C LEU A 120 -0.83 -4.98 -2.41
N CYS A 121 -0.13 -4.38 -3.34
CA CYS A 121 -0.66 -3.91 -4.61
C CYS A 121 -1.02 -5.03 -5.63
N THR A 122 -0.85 -6.29 -5.25
CA THR A 122 -1.16 -7.47 -6.09
C THR A 122 -2.52 -8.11 -5.79
N MET A 123 -3.39 -7.42 -5.06
CA MET A 123 -4.69 -7.94 -4.64
C MET A 123 -5.70 -6.81 -4.41
N ASP A 124 -6.97 -7.15 -4.26
CA ASP A 124 -8.03 -6.19 -3.95
C ASP A 124 -8.05 -5.78 -2.47
N ALA A 125 -8.77 -4.70 -2.16
CA ALA A 125 -8.84 -4.13 -0.81
C ALA A 125 -9.41 -5.11 0.24
N THR A 126 -10.32 -6.00 -0.16
CA THR A 126 -10.93 -6.99 0.75
C THR A 126 -9.89 -8.04 1.13
N THR A 127 -9.16 -8.55 0.15
CA THR A 127 -8.11 -9.55 0.34
C THR A 127 -6.94 -9.01 1.16
N MET A 128 -6.60 -7.71 1.02
CA MET A 128 -5.53 -7.08 1.81
C MET A 128 -5.70 -7.25 3.32
N VAL A 129 -6.94 -7.26 3.81
CA VAL A 129 -7.26 -7.24 5.26
C VAL A 129 -7.95 -8.50 5.77
N ALA A 130 -8.23 -9.45 4.88
CA ALA A 130 -8.92 -10.69 5.24
C ALA A 130 -8.30 -11.92 4.55
N PRO A 131 -6.97 -12.15 4.63
CA PRO A 131 -6.34 -13.31 3.99
C PRO A 131 -6.86 -14.65 4.51
N ALA A 132 -7.37 -14.71 5.74
CA ALA A 132 -7.95 -15.91 6.31
C ALA A 132 -9.26 -16.35 5.62
N ALA A 133 -9.91 -15.48 4.85
CA ALA A 133 -11.10 -15.82 4.07
C ALA A 133 -10.76 -16.54 2.75
N LEU A 134 -9.49 -16.59 2.36
CA LEU A 134 -9.04 -17.32 1.18
C LEU A 134 -9.12 -18.83 1.39
N THR A 135 -9.45 -19.56 0.34
CA THR A 135 -9.59 -21.04 0.38
C THR A 135 -8.25 -21.79 0.41
N GLY A 136 -7.14 -21.08 0.32
CA GLY A 136 -5.80 -21.67 0.34
C GLY A 136 -4.71 -20.66 0.67
N PRO A 137 -3.46 -21.13 0.84
CA PRO A 137 -2.34 -20.26 1.19
C PRO A 137 -2.04 -19.27 0.06
N SER A 138 -1.60 -18.09 0.45
CA SER A 138 -1.30 -16.98 -0.47
C SER A 138 0.06 -16.36 -0.17
N THR A 139 0.56 -15.50 -1.07
CA THR A 139 1.81 -14.77 -0.89
C THR A 139 1.56 -13.28 -1.00
N VAL A 140 2.09 -12.51 -0.05
CA VAL A 140 2.20 -11.05 -0.10
C VAL A 140 3.67 -10.68 -0.29
N PHE A 141 3.94 -9.72 -1.17
CA PHE A 141 5.31 -9.34 -1.54
C PHE A 141 5.74 -8.04 -0.85
N LEU A 142 7.04 -7.94 -0.55
CA LEU A 142 7.67 -6.71 -0.06
C LEU A 142 8.85 -6.35 -0.96
N SER A 143 8.96 -5.06 -1.31
CA SER A 143 10.11 -4.47 -2.00
C SER A 143 10.52 -3.19 -1.30
N GLY A 144 11.81 -2.99 -1.05
CA GLY A 144 12.31 -1.77 -0.42
C GLY A 144 13.79 -1.93 -0.07
N ASP A 145 14.51 -0.82 0.02
CA ASP A 145 15.96 -0.83 0.24
C ASP A 145 16.32 -0.87 1.74
N ASP A 146 15.43 -0.38 2.61
CA ASP A 146 15.64 -0.35 4.05
C ASP A 146 15.10 -1.62 4.72
N ALA A 147 16.01 -2.36 5.38
CA ALA A 147 15.69 -3.63 6.02
C ALA A 147 14.79 -3.46 7.26
N GLU A 148 14.94 -2.35 8.05
CA GLU A 148 14.08 -2.10 9.22
C GLU A 148 12.67 -1.69 8.78
N ALA A 149 12.58 -0.88 7.73
CA ALA A 149 11.30 -0.52 7.11
C ALA A 149 10.53 -1.77 6.64
N LYS A 150 11.20 -2.71 5.98
CA LYS A 150 10.59 -4.00 5.58
C LYS A 150 10.16 -4.84 6.78
N ARG A 151 10.98 -4.93 7.85
CA ARG A 151 10.59 -5.65 9.08
C ARG A 151 9.37 -5.02 9.75
N THR A 152 9.32 -3.69 9.82
CA THR A 152 8.17 -2.98 10.38
C THR A 152 6.91 -3.20 9.54
N THR A 153 7.04 -3.14 8.21
CA THR A 153 5.95 -3.47 7.28
C THR A 153 5.47 -4.91 7.47
N GLY A 154 6.39 -5.87 7.63
CA GLY A 154 6.05 -7.28 7.88
C GLY A 154 5.22 -7.47 9.16
N ARG A 155 5.55 -6.78 10.27
CA ARG A 155 4.72 -6.79 11.48
C ARG A 155 3.31 -6.26 11.22
N LEU A 156 3.19 -5.15 10.50
CA LEU A 156 1.89 -4.58 10.14
C LEU A 156 1.07 -5.47 9.21
N LEU A 157 1.73 -6.23 8.32
CA LEU A 157 1.07 -7.27 7.52
C LEU A 157 0.56 -8.42 8.39
N THR A 158 1.34 -8.83 9.41
CA THR A 158 0.91 -9.85 10.38
C THR A 158 -0.34 -9.39 11.15
N ASP A 159 -0.40 -8.12 11.53
CA ASP A 159 -1.56 -7.52 12.20
C ASP A 159 -2.82 -7.49 11.30
N LEU A 160 -2.65 -7.49 9.97
CA LEU A 160 -3.74 -7.68 9.00
C LEU A 160 -4.09 -9.16 8.73
N GLY A 161 -3.39 -10.10 9.38
CA GLY A 161 -3.63 -11.53 9.22
C GLY A 161 -2.72 -12.25 8.21
N TRP A 162 -1.69 -11.59 7.66
CA TRP A 162 -0.70 -12.21 6.78
C TRP A 162 0.43 -12.81 7.62
N PRO A 163 0.46 -14.14 7.85
CA PRO A 163 1.54 -14.75 8.64
C PRO A 163 2.88 -14.56 7.93
N GLU A 164 3.96 -14.58 8.70
CA GLU A 164 5.32 -14.40 8.17
C GLU A 164 5.64 -15.38 7.03
N SER A 165 5.14 -16.62 7.11
CA SER A 165 5.28 -17.64 6.07
C SER A 165 4.58 -17.31 4.74
N SER A 166 3.73 -16.32 4.72
CA SER A 166 3.06 -15.79 3.51
C SER A 166 3.75 -14.53 2.97
N GLN A 167 4.70 -13.96 3.71
CA GLN A 167 5.40 -12.75 3.33
C GLN A 167 6.68 -13.11 2.57
N LEU A 168 6.86 -12.54 1.38
CA LEU A 168 8.04 -12.77 0.55
C LEU A 168 8.72 -11.44 0.25
N ASP A 169 9.90 -11.24 0.85
CA ASP A 169 10.80 -10.15 0.47
C ASP A 169 11.44 -10.47 -0.89
N ILE A 170 11.13 -9.66 -1.90
CA ILE A 170 11.63 -9.84 -3.27
C ILE A 170 12.77 -8.88 -3.61
N GLY A 171 13.33 -8.19 -2.61
CA GLY A 171 14.55 -7.39 -2.74
C GLY A 171 14.36 -5.88 -2.62
N GLY A 172 15.23 -5.13 -3.29
CA GLY A 172 15.25 -3.67 -3.27
C GLY A 172 14.04 -3.03 -3.95
N ILE A 173 13.96 -1.69 -3.87
CA ILE A 173 12.80 -0.93 -4.39
C ILE A 173 12.56 -1.16 -5.88
N THR A 174 13.59 -1.46 -6.67
CA THR A 174 13.45 -1.77 -8.11
C THR A 174 12.61 -3.01 -8.38
N SER A 175 12.53 -3.97 -7.44
CA SER A 175 11.67 -5.14 -7.57
C SER A 175 10.17 -4.81 -7.47
N ALA A 176 9.80 -3.61 -7.01
CA ALA A 176 8.43 -3.10 -7.02
C ALA A 176 7.82 -3.05 -8.43
N ARG A 177 8.65 -2.96 -9.48
CA ARG A 177 8.20 -3.05 -10.89
C ARG A 177 7.38 -4.31 -11.13
N GLY A 178 7.87 -5.47 -10.67
CA GLY A 178 7.17 -6.74 -10.81
C GLY A 178 5.82 -6.76 -10.10
N GLN A 179 5.74 -6.17 -8.91
CA GLN A 179 4.49 -6.05 -8.18
C GLN A 179 3.46 -5.17 -8.93
N GLU A 180 3.88 -4.03 -9.45
CA GLU A 180 2.98 -3.10 -10.17
C GLU A 180 2.58 -3.65 -11.55
N HIS A 181 3.48 -4.29 -12.28
CA HIS A 181 3.16 -4.93 -13.56
C HIS A 181 2.14 -6.07 -13.41
N PHE A 182 2.11 -6.72 -12.24
CA PHE A 182 1.09 -7.72 -11.93
C PHE A 182 -0.33 -7.16 -12.01
N ALA A 183 -0.55 -5.85 -11.84
CA ALA A 183 -1.88 -5.24 -11.95
C ALA A 183 -2.57 -5.53 -13.30
N LEU A 184 -1.81 -5.57 -14.40
CA LEU A 184 -2.36 -5.92 -15.72
C LEU A 184 -2.80 -7.39 -15.79
N LEU A 185 -2.00 -8.30 -15.21
CA LEU A 185 -2.38 -9.71 -15.10
C LEU A 185 -3.57 -9.89 -14.13
N PHE A 186 -3.58 -9.16 -13.02
CA PHE A 186 -4.68 -9.15 -12.06
C PHE A 186 -6.02 -8.82 -12.73
N ILE A 187 -6.05 -7.76 -13.56
CA ILE A 187 -7.24 -7.36 -14.32
C ILE A 187 -7.69 -8.49 -15.27
N GLY A 188 -6.75 -9.11 -15.99
CA GLY A 188 -7.04 -10.23 -16.87
C GLY A 188 -7.63 -11.43 -16.14
N ILE A 189 -7.05 -11.81 -14.99
CA ILE A 189 -7.55 -12.90 -14.15
C ILE A 189 -8.94 -12.54 -13.59
N ALA A 190 -9.13 -11.31 -13.09
CA ALA A 190 -10.41 -10.85 -12.55
C ALA A 190 -11.53 -10.95 -13.58
N ASN A 191 -11.25 -10.53 -14.82
CA ASN A 191 -12.20 -10.65 -15.93
C ASN A 191 -12.53 -12.12 -16.26
N GLY A 192 -11.52 -13.00 -16.26
CA GLY A 192 -11.70 -14.42 -16.52
C GLY A 192 -12.49 -15.15 -15.43
N LEU A 193 -12.31 -14.75 -14.17
CA LEU A 193 -13.02 -15.34 -13.03
C LEU A 193 -14.38 -14.69 -12.74
N GLY A 194 -14.64 -13.46 -13.27
CA GLY A 194 -15.78 -12.64 -12.87
C GLY A 194 -15.72 -12.20 -11.40
N SER A 195 -14.53 -12.13 -10.81
CA SER A 195 -14.30 -11.78 -9.40
C SER A 195 -12.93 -11.11 -9.23
N HIS A 196 -12.87 -10.12 -8.34
CA HIS A 196 -11.62 -9.48 -7.91
C HIS A 196 -11.06 -10.07 -6.62
N THR A 197 -11.81 -10.95 -5.94
CA THR A 197 -11.46 -11.50 -4.62
C THR A 197 -10.61 -12.76 -4.81
N PHE A 198 -9.36 -12.58 -5.18
CA PHE A 198 -8.36 -13.64 -5.33
C PHE A 198 -6.96 -13.10 -5.04
N THR A 199 -6.02 -14.02 -4.93
CA THR A 199 -4.59 -13.73 -4.80
C THR A 199 -3.78 -14.87 -5.41
N ILE A 200 -2.45 -14.75 -5.38
CA ILE A 200 -1.53 -15.76 -5.93
C ILE A 200 -0.68 -16.39 -4.82
N LYS A 201 -0.17 -17.58 -5.08
CA LYS A 201 0.80 -18.29 -4.24
C LYS A 201 2.06 -18.58 -5.02
N VAL A 202 3.20 -18.23 -4.45
CA VAL A 202 4.51 -18.71 -4.92
C VAL A 202 4.72 -20.12 -4.38
N VAL A 203 4.97 -21.06 -5.29
CA VAL A 203 5.24 -22.48 -4.97
C VAL A 203 6.65 -22.80 -5.44
N THR A 204 7.47 -23.34 -4.55
CA THR A 204 8.84 -23.78 -4.85
C THR A 204 8.91 -25.28 -5.00
N LEU A 205 9.90 -25.75 -5.74
CA LEU A 205 10.29 -27.16 -5.69
C LEU A 205 10.96 -27.47 -4.33
N PRO A 206 10.87 -28.72 -3.86
CA PRO A 206 11.54 -29.15 -2.63
C PRO A 206 13.07 -29.06 -2.73
#